data_b878455d17a65a67506ee0a9920d7e56
#
_entry.id   b878455d17a65a67506ee0a9920d7e56
#
_cell.length_a   1.000
_cell.length_b   1.000
_cell.length_c   1.000
_cell.angle_alpha   90.00
_cell.angle_beta   90.00
_cell.angle_gamma   90.00
#
_symmetry.space_group_name_H-M   'P 1'
#
loop_
_entity.id
_entity.type
_entity.pdbx_description
1 polymer ?
#
loop_
_entity_poly.entity_id
_entity_poly.type
_entity_poly.pdbx_seq_one_letter_code
_entity_poly.pdbx_strand_id
1 'polypeptide(L)'
;MIIEKRCYKFRIKNGPIVDITPNIIESIIPFLQKNTTDREACGLLVGYKNKMSGNITINNLSLPGKTDTRNRVFCQIKDRIHRLFLKNQTLSKNYYIGNWHTHPQEIPVPSSTDIVEWNTVLQKDKTSCQYAFFLIFGNKDFKMWYGDYRTKCILEAEEMQRNNDLYIKE
;
A
#
# COMPACT_ATOMS: atom_id res chain seq x y z
N MET A 1 3.58 -11.70 15.27
CA MET A 1 3.58 -12.27 13.92
C MET A 1 4.78 -11.71 13.18
N ILE A 2 5.36 -12.41 12.24
CA ILE A 2 6.47 -11.93 11.41
C ILE A 2 5.92 -11.72 10.00
N ILE A 3 6.23 -10.58 9.39
CA ILE A 3 5.87 -10.31 8.00
C ILE A 3 6.69 -11.23 7.10
N GLU A 4 6.01 -12.11 6.39
CA GLU A 4 6.64 -13.10 5.53
C GLU A 4 6.58 -12.69 4.06
N LYS A 5 7.63 -13.03 3.30
CA LYS A 5 7.67 -12.83 1.85
C LYS A 5 6.74 -13.83 1.16
N ARG A 6 5.50 -13.42 0.94
CA ARG A 6 4.49 -14.20 0.21
C ARG A 6 3.43 -13.30 -0.42
N CYS A 7 2.54 -13.85 -1.21
CA CYS A 7 1.35 -13.17 -1.67
C CYS A 7 0.37 -12.99 -0.51
N TYR A 8 -0.25 -11.82 -0.42
CA TYR A 8 -1.34 -11.53 0.52
C TYR A 8 -2.59 -11.16 -0.26
N LYS A 9 -3.74 -11.58 0.25
CA LYS A 9 -5.05 -11.29 -0.33
C LYS A 9 -5.92 -10.55 0.67
N PHE A 10 -6.56 -9.51 0.18
CA PHE A 10 -7.51 -8.71 0.95
C PHE A 10 -8.86 -8.69 0.27
N ARG A 11 -9.90 -8.64 1.08
CA ARG A 11 -11.29 -8.50 0.63
C ARG A 11 -11.77 -7.08 0.86
N ILE A 12 -12.28 -6.47 -0.19
CA ILE A 12 -13.01 -5.20 -0.10
C ILE A 12 -14.49 -5.52 0.12
N LYS A 13 -15.12 -4.84 1.04
CA LYS A 13 -16.55 -5.01 1.31
C LYS A 13 -17.37 -4.74 0.04
N ASN A 14 -18.12 -5.75 -0.42
CA ASN A 14 -18.90 -5.69 -1.66
C ASN A 14 -18.08 -5.32 -2.91
N GLY A 15 -16.81 -5.69 -2.92
CA GLY A 15 -15.87 -5.34 -3.99
C GLY A 15 -14.93 -6.48 -4.39
N PRO A 16 -13.92 -6.17 -5.20
CA PRO A 16 -12.97 -7.17 -5.68
C PRO A 16 -12.03 -7.66 -4.58
N ILE A 17 -11.36 -8.77 -4.87
CA ILE A 17 -10.19 -9.23 -4.11
C ILE A 17 -8.98 -8.44 -4.58
N VAL A 18 -8.11 -8.07 -3.64
CA VAL A 18 -6.85 -7.38 -3.89
C VAL A 18 -5.69 -8.29 -3.53
N ASP A 19 -4.85 -8.57 -4.51
CA ASP A 19 -3.63 -9.34 -4.34
C ASP A 19 -2.44 -8.40 -4.15
N ILE A 20 -1.60 -8.67 -3.15
CA ILE A 20 -0.31 -8.02 -2.94
C ILE A 20 0.77 -9.05 -3.24
N THR A 21 1.62 -8.75 -4.22
CA THR A 21 2.66 -9.68 -4.67
C THR A 21 3.84 -9.75 -3.68
N PRO A 22 4.57 -10.87 -3.61
CA PRO A 22 5.64 -11.07 -2.64
C PRO A 22 6.77 -10.03 -2.71
N ASN A 23 7.06 -9.49 -3.89
CA ASN A 23 8.10 -8.46 -4.07
C ASN A 23 7.79 -7.14 -3.37
N ILE A 24 6.52 -6.81 -3.16
CA ILE A 24 6.11 -5.66 -2.33
C ILE A 24 6.66 -5.85 -0.92
N ILE A 25 6.39 -6.99 -0.32
CA ILE A 25 6.83 -7.30 1.04
C ILE A 25 8.36 -7.31 1.13
N GLU A 26 9.02 -7.98 0.18
CA GLU A 26 10.50 -8.04 0.12
C GLU A 26 11.13 -6.65 0.05
N SER A 27 10.54 -5.75 -0.73
CA SER A 27 11.05 -4.39 -0.90
C SER A 27 10.88 -3.52 0.34
N ILE A 28 9.88 -3.78 1.17
CA ILE A 28 9.57 -2.98 2.36
C ILE A 28 10.30 -3.46 3.61
N ILE A 29 10.60 -4.76 3.73
CA ILE A 29 11.26 -5.33 4.91
C ILE A 29 12.49 -4.52 5.38
N PRO A 30 13.40 -4.03 4.50
CA PRO A 30 14.55 -3.23 4.91
C PRO A 30 14.20 -1.88 5.56
N PHE A 31 12.97 -1.39 5.36
CA PHE A 31 12.50 -0.09 5.85
C PHE A 31 11.63 -0.18 7.11
N LEU A 32 11.36 -1.38 7.61
CA LEU A 32 10.56 -1.55 8.84
C LEU A 32 11.26 -0.87 10.02
N GLN A 33 10.48 -0.11 10.79
CA GLN A 33 10.99 0.66 11.93
C GLN A 33 11.14 -0.22 13.17
N LYS A 34 12.25 -0.94 13.26
CA LYS A 34 12.56 -1.89 14.34
C LYS A 34 13.28 -1.23 15.52
N ASN A 35 13.99 -0.15 15.26
CA ASN A 35 14.78 0.59 16.23
C ASN A 35 14.19 1.98 16.49
N THR A 36 14.51 2.56 17.64
CA THR A 36 14.05 3.91 18.02
C THR A 36 14.56 5.02 17.12
N THR A 37 15.64 4.77 16.37
CA THR A 37 16.27 5.71 15.44
C THR A 37 15.79 5.54 14.00
N ASP A 38 15.04 4.47 13.69
CA ASP A 38 14.57 4.22 12.35
C ASP A 38 13.54 5.26 11.93
N ARG A 39 13.70 5.75 10.71
CA ARG A 39 12.81 6.76 10.13
C ARG A 39 11.67 6.10 9.39
N GLU A 40 10.51 6.72 9.43
CA GLU A 40 9.36 6.33 8.61
C GLU A 40 9.75 6.34 7.13
N ALA A 41 9.29 5.35 6.39
CA ALA A 41 9.48 5.22 4.96
C ALA A 41 8.13 5.29 4.25
N CYS A 42 8.11 5.81 3.05
CA CYS A 42 6.89 5.90 2.24
C CYS A 42 7.17 5.83 0.75
N GLY A 43 6.13 5.58 -0.01
CA GLY A 43 6.20 5.54 -1.46
C GLY A 43 4.83 5.34 -2.10
N LEU A 44 4.85 5.22 -3.41
CA LEU A 44 3.67 5.01 -4.24
C LEU A 44 3.49 3.52 -4.52
N LEU A 45 2.24 3.10 -4.67
CA LEU A 45 1.85 1.77 -5.10
C LEU A 45 1.36 1.82 -6.54
N VAL A 46 1.72 0.81 -7.31
CA VAL A 46 1.18 0.60 -8.65
C VAL A 46 0.63 -0.82 -8.79
N GLY A 47 -0.27 -0.96 -9.73
CA GLY A 47 -0.92 -2.23 -10.00
C GLY A 47 -1.87 -2.16 -11.18
N TYR A 48 -2.69 -3.17 -11.33
CA TYR A 48 -3.66 -3.28 -12.41
C TYR A 48 -4.92 -4.03 -11.97
N LYS A 49 -6.00 -3.80 -12.70
CA LYS A 49 -7.24 -4.55 -12.57
C LYS A 49 -7.26 -5.67 -13.62
N ASN A 50 -7.47 -6.90 -13.19
CA ASN A 50 -7.69 -8.01 -14.09
C ASN A 50 -9.06 -7.85 -14.77
N LYS A 51 -9.07 -7.79 -16.08
CA LYS A 51 -10.30 -7.56 -16.86
C LYS A 51 -11.30 -8.72 -16.76
N MET A 52 -10.83 -9.94 -16.57
CA MET A 52 -11.69 -11.12 -16.52
C MET A 52 -12.28 -11.34 -15.13
N SER A 53 -11.46 -11.33 -14.09
CA SER A 53 -11.92 -11.57 -12.71
C SER A 53 -12.45 -10.30 -12.02
N GLY A 54 -12.04 -9.12 -12.47
CA GLY A 54 -12.27 -7.86 -11.77
C GLY A 54 -11.37 -7.65 -10.54
N ASN A 55 -10.53 -8.63 -10.19
CA ASN A 55 -9.60 -8.53 -9.09
C ASN A 55 -8.49 -7.52 -9.38
N ILE A 56 -7.91 -7.00 -8.32
CA ILE A 56 -6.87 -5.98 -8.40
C ILE A 56 -5.56 -6.60 -7.91
N THR A 57 -4.48 -6.35 -8.62
CA THR A 57 -3.14 -6.78 -8.21
C THR A 57 -2.26 -5.55 -7.97
N ILE A 58 -1.74 -5.43 -6.75
CA ILE A 58 -0.70 -4.46 -6.39
C ILE A 58 0.64 -5.20 -6.52
N ASN A 59 1.46 -4.82 -7.50
CA ASN A 59 2.61 -5.61 -7.91
C ASN A 59 3.94 -4.87 -7.89
N ASN A 60 3.94 -3.56 -7.67
CA ASN A 60 5.19 -2.81 -7.53
C ASN A 60 4.98 -1.55 -6.70
N LEU A 61 6.10 -0.97 -6.24
CA LEU A 61 6.10 0.23 -5.41
C LEU A 61 7.35 1.08 -5.66
N SER A 62 7.26 2.37 -5.38
CA SER A 62 8.44 3.23 -5.31
C SER A 62 9.03 3.20 -3.90
N LEU A 63 10.37 3.27 -3.83
CA LEU A 63 11.10 3.35 -2.58
C LEU A 63 11.41 4.80 -2.21
N PRO A 64 11.70 5.08 -0.91
CA PRO A 64 12.02 6.43 -0.48
C PRO A 64 13.19 7.05 -1.27
N GLY A 65 12.99 8.27 -1.71
CA GLY A 65 14.01 9.06 -2.40
C GLY A 65 14.88 9.87 -1.44
N LYS A 66 16.01 10.36 -1.93
CA LYS A 66 16.98 11.11 -1.12
C LYS A 66 16.42 12.45 -0.60
N THR A 67 15.53 13.08 -1.35
CA THR A 67 14.93 14.38 -1.00
C THR A 67 13.57 14.27 -0.34
N ASP A 68 13.08 13.06 -0.08
CA ASP A 68 11.90 12.86 0.74
C ASP A 68 12.15 13.35 2.17
N THR A 69 11.16 13.98 2.76
CA THR A 69 11.24 14.37 4.17
C THR A 69 10.84 13.21 5.06
N ARG A 70 11.77 12.74 5.88
CA ARG A 70 11.56 11.57 6.73
C ARG A 70 12.10 11.78 8.13
N ASN A 71 11.28 11.49 9.12
CA ASN A 71 11.69 11.34 10.52
C ASN A 71 11.00 10.11 11.12
N ARG A 72 11.06 9.92 12.43
CA ARG A 72 10.52 8.74 13.09
C ARG A 72 9.00 8.55 12.94
N VAL A 73 8.25 9.63 12.79
CA VAL A 73 6.77 9.63 12.81
C VAL A 73 6.15 10.32 11.61
N PHE A 74 6.97 10.59 10.59
CA PHE A 74 6.54 11.33 9.42
C PHE A 74 7.37 10.97 8.20
N CYS A 75 6.70 10.78 7.07
CA CYS A 75 7.31 10.66 5.75
C CYS A 75 6.48 11.42 4.72
N GLN A 76 7.13 12.26 3.96
CA GLN A 76 6.51 13.01 2.87
C GLN A 76 7.27 12.78 1.57
N ILE A 77 6.54 12.32 0.56
CA ILE A 77 7.04 12.13 -0.80
C ILE A 77 7.34 13.50 -1.42
N LYS A 78 8.59 13.75 -1.76
CA LYS A 78 9.07 14.98 -2.44
C LYS A 78 10.01 14.68 -3.60
N ASP A 79 10.71 13.55 -3.54
CA ASP A 79 11.71 13.20 -4.53
C ASP A 79 11.05 12.91 -5.89
N ARG A 80 11.65 13.48 -6.93
CA ARG A 80 11.20 13.26 -8.31
C ARG A 80 11.28 11.80 -8.77
N ILE A 81 12.03 10.96 -8.05
CA ILE A 81 12.16 9.53 -8.37
C ILE A 81 10.81 8.82 -8.38
N HIS A 82 9.88 9.22 -7.51
CA HIS A 82 8.53 8.66 -7.48
C HIS A 82 7.76 8.94 -8.77
N ARG A 83 7.91 10.13 -9.34
CA ARG A 83 7.28 10.50 -10.62
C ARG A 83 7.90 9.74 -11.78
N LEU A 84 9.22 9.58 -11.79
CA LEU A 84 9.93 8.79 -12.80
C LEU A 84 9.53 7.32 -12.71
N PHE A 85 9.39 6.80 -11.50
CA PHE A 85 8.88 5.46 -11.27
C PHE A 85 7.48 5.28 -11.89
N LEU A 86 6.52 6.17 -11.61
CA LEU A 86 5.18 6.09 -12.20
C LEU A 86 5.21 6.13 -13.73
N LYS A 87 6.03 6.99 -14.31
CA LYS A 87 6.19 7.09 -15.76
C LYS A 87 6.67 5.75 -16.36
N ASN A 88 7.68 5.12 -15.75
CA ASN A 88 8.20 3.85 -16.20
C ASN A 88 7.18 2.71 -16.03
N GLN A 89 6.46 2.69 -14.92
CA GLN A 89 5.44 1.68 -14.64
C GLN A 89 4.26 1.78 -15.64
N THR A 90 3.86 2.98 -16.02
CA THR A 90 2.81 3.20 -17.01
C THR A 90 3.18 2.59 -18.38
N LEU A 91 4.44 2.60 -18.76
CA LEU A 91 4.91 1.93 -19.97
C LEU A 91 4.72 0.41 -19.92
N SER A 92 4.77 -0.18 -18.73
CA SER A 92 4.51 -1.60 -18.47
C SER A 92 3.05 -1.89 -18.12
N LYS A 93 2.14 -0.93 -18.33
CA LYS A 93 0.70 -1.03 -18.00
C LYS A 93 0.41 -1.26 -16.53
N ASN A 94 1.29 -0.81 -15.67
CA ASN A 94 1.06 -0.66 -14.24
C ASN A 94 0.76 0.82 -13.95
N TYR A 95 -0.26 1.07 -13.17
CA TYR A 95 -0.76 2.42 -12.93
C TYR A 95 -0.81 2.72 -11.44
N TYR A 96 -0.73 3.99 -11.10
CA TYR A 96 -0.89 4.46 -9.73
C TYR A 96 -2.18 3.94 -9.10
N ILE A 97 -2.06 3.37 -7.91
CA ILE A 97 -3.19 2.73 -7.23
C ILE A 97 -3.27 3.07 -5.74
N GLY A 98 -2.28 3.75 -5.20
CA GLY A 98 -2.26 4.17 -3.81
C GLY A 98 -0.88 4.45 -3.25
N ASN A 99 -0.77 4.44 -1.93
CA ASN A 99 0.44 4.78 -1.20
C ASN A 99 0.74 3.76 -0.10
N TRP A 100 1.99 3.70 0.30
CA TRP A 100 2.42 2.92 1.45
C TRP A 100 3.32 3.74 2.36
N HIS A 101 3.34 3.41 3.65
CA HIS A 101 4.31 3.92 4.60
C HIS A 101 4.52 2.95 5.77
N THR A 102 5.51 3.23 6.59
CA THR A 102 5.83 2.45 7.79
C THR A 102 5.46 3.22 9.05
N HIS A 103 5.15 2.47 10.11
CA HIS A 103 4.95 2.99 11.48
C HIS A 103 5.88 2.27 12.47
N PRO A 104 6.29 2.91 13.56
CA PRO A 104 7.12 2.27 14.60
C PRO A 104 6.34 1.32 15.51
N GLN A 105 5.08 1.06 15.21
CA GLN A 105 4.19 0.15 15.94
C GLN A 105 4.41 -1.31 15.52
N GLU A 106 4.10 -2.25 16.39
CA GLU A 106 4.11 -3.68 16.02
C GLU A 106 3.00 -3.99 15.02
N ILE A 107 1.77 -3.59 15.35
CA ILE A 107 0.58 -3.68 14.50
C ILE A 107 0.16 -2.24 14.18
N PRO A 108 0.12 -1.85 12.90
CA PRO A 108 -0.08 -0.46 12.56
C PRO A 108 -1.52 -0.02 12.75
N VAL A 109 -1.68 1.22 13.20
CA VAL A 109 -2.95 1.95 13.26
C VAL A 109 -2.76 3.28 12.56
N PRO A 110 -3.69 3.73 11.70
CA PRO A 110 -3.55 5.01 11.03
C PRO A 110 -3.63 6.17 12.02
N SER A 111 -2.77 7.16 11.80
CA SER A 111 -2.82 8.43 12.53
C SER A 111 -3.90 9.34 11.97
N SER A 112 -4.22 10.43 12.71
CA SER A 112 -5.11 11.47 12.18
C SER A 112 -4.55 12.14 10.92
N THR A 113 -3.23 12.29 10.85
CA THR A 113 -2.54 12.80 9.66
C THR A 113 -2.74 11.87 8.46
N ASP A 114 -2.61 10.56 8.64
CA ASP A 114 -2.85 9.58 7.57
C ASP A 114 -4.26 9.70 7.01
N ILE A 115 -5.26 9.80 7.86
CA ILE A 115 -6.67 9.95 7.44
C ILE A 115 -6.88 11.24 6.63
N VAL A 116 -6.27 12.35 7.05
CA VAL A 116 -6.34 13.62 6.31
C VAL A 116 -5.68 13.49 4.94
N GLU A 117 -4.49 12.88 4.87
CA GLU A 117 -3.78 12.64 3.61
C GLU A 117 -4.57 11.72 2.67
N TRP A 118 -5.12 10.64 3.18
CA TRP A 118 -5.93 9.70 2.40
C TRP A 118 -7.21 10.35 1.84
N ASN A 119 -7.88 11.19 2.63
CA ASN A 119 -9.00 11.99 2.13
C ASN A 119 -8.56 12.98 1.04
N THR A 120 -7.36 13.54 1.16
CA THR A 120 -6.79 14.42 0.13
C THR A 120 -6.53 13.65 -1.18
N VAL A 121 -6.02 12.42 -1.09
CA VAL A 121 -5.87 11.54 -2.26
C VAL A 121 -7.22 11.30 -2.93
N LEU A 122 -8.27 10.98 -2.18
CA LEU A 122 -9.62 10.77 -2.74
C LEU A 122 -10.23 12.02 -3.38
N GLN A 123 -9.80 13.20 -2.99
CA GLN A 123 -10.29 14.47 -3.54
C GLN A 123 -9.50 14.92 -4.77
N LYS A 124 -8.19 14.76 -4.76
CA LYS A 124 -7.26 15.38 -5.72
C LYS A 124 -6.65 14.42 -6.71
N ASP A 125 -6.39 13.18 -6.30
CA ASP A 125 -5.74 12.19 -7.13
C ASP A 125 -6.74 11.25 -7.79
N LYS A 126 -6.29 10.55 -8.81
CA LYS A 126 -7.04 9.48 -9.45
C LYS A 126 -6.15 8.26 -9.58
N THR A 127 -6.69 7.12 -9.18
CA THR A 127 -6.08 5.81 -9.45
C THR A 127 -6.67 5.20 -10.72
N SER A 128 -6.10 4.09 -11.14
CA SER A 128 -6.56 3.35 -12.32
C SER A 128 -7.88 2.57 -12.11
N CYS A 129 -8.44 2.60 -10.92
CA CYS A 129 -9.66 1.89 -10.57
C CYS A 129 -10.57 2.74 -9.67
N GLN A 130 -11.66 2.16 -9.19
CA GLN A 130 -12.61 2.82 -8.30
C GLN A 130 -12.04 3.14 -6.91
N TYR A 131 -10.92 2.52 -6.54
CA TYR A 131 -10.35 2.57 -5.19
C TYR A 131 -8.96 3.18 -5.17
N ALA A 132 -8.60 3.80 -4.05
CA ALA A 132 -7.22 4.07 -3.67
C ALA A 132 -6.85 3.16 -2.49
N PHE A 133 -5.66 2.56 -2.53
CA PHE A 133 -5.19 1.63 -1.50
C PHE A 133 -4.09 2.26 -0.66
N PHE A 134 -4.13 1.97 0.62
CA PHE A 134 -3.19 2.50 1.59
C PHE A 134 -2.65 1.35 2.44
N LEU A 135 -1.34 1.11 2.37
CA LEU A 135 -0.67 0.10 3.19
C LEU A 135 0.12 0.79 4.30
N ILE A 136 -0.07 0.35 5.53
CA ILE A 136 0.81 0.72 6.65
C ILE A 136 1.51 -0.53 7.15
N PHE A 137 2.84 -0.47 7.21
CA PHE A 137 3.68 -1.53 7.72
C PHE A 137 4.18 -1.20 9.13
N GLY A 138 3.71 -1.96 10.09
CA GLY A 138 4.33 -2.03 11.41
C GLY A 138 5.58 -2.92 11.36
N ASN A 139 6.24 -3.11 12.49
CA ASN A 139 7.44 -3.94 12.52
C ASN A 139 7.16 -5.46 12.67
N LYS A 140 5.93 -5.86 12.97
CA LYS A 140 5.51 -7.27 13.06
C LYS A 140 4.36 -7.65 12.13
N ASP A 141 3.54 -6.69 11.73
CA ASP A 141 2.42 -6.92 10.82
C ASP A 141 2.15 -5.69 9.96
N PHE A 142 1.34 -5.84 8.94
CA PHE A 142 0.86 -4.74 8.11
C PHE A 142 -0.63 -4.87 7.87
N LYS A 143 -1.25 -3.77 7.53
CA LYS A 143 -2.66 -3.69 7.21
C LYS A 143 -2.90 -2.85 5.97
N MET A 144 -4.03 -3.08 5.33
CA MET A 144 -4.49 -2.33 4.17
C MET A 144 -5.80 -1.62 4.48
N TRP A 145 -5.86 -0.36 4.09
CA TRP A 145 -7.09 0.43 3.98
C TRP A 145 -7.37 0.73 2.52
N TYR A 146 -8.60 1.04 2.22
CA TYR A 146 -9.00 1.50 0.90
C TYR A 146 -10.00 2.64 1.00
N GLY A 147 -9.89 3.59 0.09
CA GLY A 147 -10.87 4.63 -0.13
C GLY A 147 -11.66 4.34 -1.40
N ASP A 148 -12.98 4.44 -1.33
CA ASP A 148 -13.85 4.31 -2.49
C ASP A 148 -14.15 5.70 -3.06
N TYR A 149 -13.78 5.95 -4.31
CA TYR A 149 -14.03 7.23 -4.99
C TYR A 149 -15.51 7.57 -5.14
N ARG A 150 -16.39 6.58 -5.15
CA ARG A 150 -17.83 6.80 -5.25
C ARG A 150 -18.45 7.27 -3.94
N THR A 151 -18.12 6.60 -2.86
CA THR A 151 -18.69 6.87 -1.53
C THR A 151 -17.90 7.86 -0.71
N LYS A 152 -16.63 8.11 -1.10
CA LYS A 152 -15.64 8.89 -0.33
C LYS A 152 -15.37 8.33 1.06
N CYS A 153 -15.69 7.07 1.30
CA CYS A 153 -15.42 6.38 2.55
C CYS A 153 -14.08 5.67 2.51
N ILE A 154 -13.38 5.67 3.66
CA ILE A 154 -12.15 4.93 3.88
C ILE A 154 -12.43 3.83 4.88
N LEU A 155 -12.13 2.59 4.52
CA LEU A 155 -12.36 1.40 5.33
C LEU A 155 -11.11 0.52 5.38
N GLU A 156 -10.94 -0.23 6.48
CA GLU A 156 -9.93 -1.29 6.56
C GLU A 156 -10.39 -2.47 5.72
N ALA A 157 -9.48 -3.01 4.91
CA ALA A 157 -9.72 -4.22 4.15
C ALA A 157 -9.51 -5.45 5.04
N GLU A 158 -10.33 -6.47 4.81
CA GLU A 158 -10.22 -7.74 5.53
C GLU A 158 -9.14 -8.62 4.88
N GLU A 159 -8.12 -8.99 5.63
CA GLU A 159 -7.14 -9.96 5.16
C GLU A 159 -7.79 -11.36 5.11
N MET A 160 -7.70 -12.02 3.94
CA MET A 160 -8.16 -13.38 3.79
C MET A 160 -7.20 -14.34 4.50
N GLN A 161 -7.73 -15.47 5.00
CA GLN A 161 -6.97 -16.44 5.78
C GLN A 161 -5.65 -16.83 5.12
N ARG A 162 -4.57 -16.76 5.89
CA ARG A 162 -3.22 -17.16 5.49
C ARG A 162 -3.10 -18.68 5.56
N ASN A 163 -3.49 -19.38 4.50
CA ASN A 163 -3.19 -20.81 4.35
C ASN A 163 -1.87 -20.96 3.59
N ASN A 164 -1.05 -21.94 3.98
CA ASN A 164 0.21 -22.25 3.28
C ASN A 164 -0.01 -22.73 1.84
N ASP A 165 -1.20 -23.14 1.51
CA ASP A 165 -1.62 -23.49 0.17
C ASP A 165 -2.43 -22.32 -0.41
N LEU A 166 -2.03 -21.90 -1.60
CA LEU A 166 -2.70 -20.96 -2.48
C LEU A 166 -4.12 -20.63 -2.01
N TYR A 167 -4.38 -19.38 -1.65
CA TYR A 167 -5.66 -18.86 -1.21
C TYR A 167 -6.84 -19.58 -1.86
N ILE A 168 -7.36 -20.60 -1.18
CA ILE A 168 -8.53 -21.31 -1.61
C ILE A 168 -9.72 -20.40 -1.40
N LYS A 169 -10.50 -20.19 -2.44
CA LYS A 169 -11.80 -19.53 -2.30
C LYS A 169 -12.63 -20.32 -1.30
N GLU A 170 -13.06 -19.71 -0.23
CA GLU A 170 -14.26 -20.13 0.46
C GLU A 170 -15.49 -19.68 -0.33
#